data_7722528943767ac7f2da30266083351f
#
_entry.id   7722528943767ac7f2da30266083351f
#
_cell.length_a   1.000
_cell.length_b   1.000
_cell.length_c   1.000
_cell.angle_alpha   90.00
_cell.angle_beta   90.00
_cell.angle_gamma   90.00
#
_symmetry.space_group_name_H-M   'P 1'
#
loop_
_entity.id
_entity.type
_entity.pdbx_description
1 polymer ?
#
loop_
_entity_poly.entity_id
_entity_poly.type
_entity_poly.pdbx_seq_one_letter_code
_entity_poly.pdbx_strand_id
1 'polypeptide(L)'
;MAAKRIVFEDGGGRLGPLTDLRTAAEIRNGAFVSWQRLQAESVLMSAMRAESAAARIGVPVNTLPKGESFLLLNSRLLEEPATARKLRDGQALVDAEDGSIVAACLGADAARAVIDGRWPDALQRETCVDALMLRRPWDLLAN
;
A
#
# COMPACT_ATOMS: atom_id res chain seq x y z
N MET A 1 -5.95 1.72 20.58
CA MET A 1 -5.45 0.51 19.92
C MET A 1 -4.72 0.88 18.62
N ALA A 2 -3.69 0.14 18.30
CA ALA A 2 -2.99 0.36 17.04
C ALA A 2 -3.88 -0.03 15.86
N ALA A 3 -3.83 0.76 14.77
CA ALA A 3 -4.56 0.46 13.56
C ALA A 3 -4.01 -0.83 12.90
N LYS A 4 -4.88 -1.62 12.33
CA LYS A 4 -4.52 -2.82 11.57
C LYS A 4 -3.80 -2.41 10.28
N ARG A 5 -2.77 -3.17 9.93
CA ARG A 5 -1.91 -2.85 8.79
C ARG A 5 -2.44 -3.50 7.51
N ILE A 6 -2.67 -2.68 6.50
CA ILE A 6 -3.20 -3.10 5.21
C ILE A 6 -2.26 -2.56 4.13
N VAL A 7 -1.89 -3.39 3.16
CA VAL A 7 -1.16 -2.96 1.97
C VAL A 7 -2.16 -2.73 0.84
N PHE A 8 -2.06 -1.61 0.14
CA PHE A 8 -2.89 -1.32 -1.03
C PHE A 8 -2.04 -1.19 -2.28
N GLU A 9 -2.62 -1.62 -3.40
CA GLU A 9 -2.02 -1.59 -4.72
C GLU A 9 -2.60 -0.40 -5.50
N ASP A 10 -1.78 0.59 -5.84
CA ASP A 10 -2.25 1.77 -6.56
C ASP A 10 -2.02 1.72 -8.08
N GLY A 11 -1.32 0.69 -8.55
CA GLY A 11 -0.98 0.58 -9.97
C GLY A 11 0.01 1.62 -10.48
N GLY A 12 0.57 2.43 -9.56
CA GLY A 12 1.49 3.51 -9.92
C GLY A 12 2.92 3.03 -10.16
N GLY A 13 3.76 3.98 -10.54
CA GLY A 13 5.17 3.73 -10.83
C GLY A 13 5.38 3.14 -12.23
N ARG A 14 6.65 3.01 -12.61
CA ARG A 14 7.05 2.42 -13.90
C ARG A 14 7.81 1.13 -13.61
N LEU A 15 7.07 0.11 -13.22
CA LEU A 15 7.62 -1.14 -12.71
C LEU A 15 7.68 -2.28 -13.74
N GLY A 16 7.16 -2.08 -14.95
CA GLY A 16 7.33 -3.08 -16.01
C GLY A 16 8.80 -3.36 -16.31
N PRO A 17 9.20 -4.62 -16.49
CA PRO A 17 8.34 -5.81 -16.56
C PRO A 17 8.01 -6.45 -15.20
N LEU A 18 8.43 -5.89 -14.06
CA LEU A 18 8.21 -6.49 -12.73
C LEU A 18 6.74 -6.75 -12.43
N THR A 19 5.85 -5.85 -12.87
CA THR A 19 4.41 -5.95 -12.61
C THR A 19 3.60 -6.52 -13.78
N ASP A 20 4.24 -7.02 -14.84
CA ASP A 20 3.51 -7.58 -15.98
C ASP A 20 2.73 -8.84 -15.61
N LEU A 21 3.29 -9.68 -14.75
CA LEU A 21 2.68 -10.93 -14.30
C LEU A 21 2.36 -10.94 -12.81
N ARG A 22 2.83 -9.94 -12.04
CA ARG A 22 2.65 -9.88 -10.60
C ARG A 22 2.30 -8.48 -10.15
N THR A 23 1.61 -8.38 -9.00
CA THR A 23 1.32 -7.08 -8.39
C THR A 23 2.56 -6.55 -7.67
N ALA A 24 2.59 -5.23 -7.39
CA ALA A 24 3.68 -4.65 -6.62
C ALA A 24 3.78 -5.24 -5.21
N ALA A 25 2.65 -5.69 -4.64
CA ALA A 25 2.64 -6.35 -3.33
C ALA A 25 3.44 -7.65 -3.33
N GLU A 26 3.59 -8.29 -4.50
CA GLU A 26 4.33 -9.56 -4.67
C GLU A 26 5.80 -9.35 -5.05
N ILE A 27 6.24 -8.11 -5.27
CA ILE A 27 7.64 -7.83 -5.64
C ILE A 27 8.53 -8.08 -4.42
N ARG A 28 9.55 -8.91 -4.63
CA ARG A 28 10.50 -9.28 -3.58
C ARG A 28 11.64 -8.29 -3.52
N ASN A 29 11.99 -7.88 -2.31
CA ASN A 29 13.20 -7.12 -2.03
C ASN A 29 13.91 -7.83 -0.86
N GLY A 30 15.04 -8.47 -1.15
CA GLY A 30 15.70 -9.34 -0.18
C GLY A 30 14.91 -10.63 0.04
N ALA A 31 14.73 -11.04 1.28
CA ALA A 31 14.07 -12.29 1.65
C ALA A 31 12.54 -12.22 1.62
N PHE A 32 11.97 -11.01 1.58
CA PHE A 32 10.52 -10.83 1.76
C PHE A 32 9.88 -10.13 0.56
N VAL A 33 8.65 -10.51 0.25
CA VAL A 33 7.81 -9.74 -0.66
C VAL A 33 7.20 -8.54 0.08
N SER A 34 6.64 -7.58 -0.67
CA SER A 34 6.16 -6.31 -0.11
C SER A 34 5.20 -6.47 1.08
N TRP A 35 4.15 -7.29 0.93
CA TRP A 35 3.16 -7.43 2.01
C TRP A 35 3.75 -8.05 3.28
N GLN A 36 4.76 -8.92 3.14
CA GLN A 36 5.48 -9.51 4.29
C GLN A 36 6.34 -8.45 4.98
N ARG A 37 7.09 -7.69 4.18
CA ARG A 37 8.01 -6.65 4.66
C ARG A 37 7.26 -5.58 5.45
N LEU A 38 6.07 -5.21 4.99
CA LEU A 38 5.23 -4.21 5.63
C LEU A 38 4.32 -4.80 6.71
N GLN A 39 4.40 -6.11 6.95
CA GLN A 39 3.62 -6.81 7.98
C GLN A 39 2.12 -6.64 7.81
N ALA A 40 1.63 -6.75 6.58
CA ALA A 40 0.22 -6.54 6.28
C ALA A 40 -0.65 -7.70 6.72
N GLU A 41 -1.84 -7.40 7.23
CA GLU A 41 -2.86 -8.41 7.56
C GLU A 41 -3.79 -8.67 6.37
N SER A 42 -3.78 -7.80 5.37
CA SER A 42 -4.60 -7.93 4.16
C SER A 42 -3.99 -7.07 3.06
N VAL A 43 -4.34 -7.37 1.81
CA VAL A 43 -3.91 -6.60 0.63
C VAL A 43 -5.14 -6.15 -0.15
N LEU A 44 -5.22 -4.86 -0.48
CA LEU A 44 -6.29 -4.30 -1.31
C LEU A 44 -5.76 -4.01 -2.71
N MET A 45 -6.51 -4.42 -3.72
CA MET A 45 -6.16 -4.18 -5.12
C MET A 45 -7.42 -4.21 -6.00
N SER A 46 -7.30 -3.75 -7.25
CA SER A 46 -8.42 -3.81 -8.18
C SER A 46 -8.91 -5.26 -8.35
N ALA A 47 -10.20 -5.43 -8.62
CA ALA A 47 -10.79 -6.77 -8.77
C ALA A 47 -10.10 -7.58 -9.87
N MET A 48 -9.70 -6.94 -10.97
CA MET A 48 -8.99 -7.60 -12.06
C MET A 48 -7.66 -8.21 -11.61
N ARG A 49 -6.89 -7.46 -10.82
CA ARG A 49 -5.62 -7.96 -10.29
C ARG A 49 -5.84 -9.02 -9.21
N ALA A 50 -6.88 -8.87 -8.40
CA ALA A 50 -7.20 -9.81 -7.34
C ALA A 50 -7.44 -11.21 -7.86
N GLU A 51 -8.12 -11.36 -9.01
CA GLU A 51 -8.37 -12.67 -9.63
C GLU A 51 -7.08 -13.44 -9.88
N SER A 52 -6.03 -12.77 -10.36
CA SER A 52 -4.78 -13.45 -10.68
C SER A 52 -3.84 -13.59 -9.48
N ALA A 53 -3.94 -12.70 -8.50
CA ALA A 53 -2.97 -12.62 -7.40
C ALA A 53 -3.40 -13.36 -6.12
N ALA A 54 -4.70 -13.54 -5.89
CA ALA A 54 -5.22 -14.04 -4.62
C ALA A 54 -4.63 -15.38 -4.20
N ALA A 55 -4.39 -16.28 -5.15
CA ALA A 55 -3.84 -17.61 -4.88
C ALA A 55 -2.36 -17.58 -4.46
N ARG A 56 -1.64 -16.49 -4.79
CA ARG A 56 -0.20 -16.36 -4.53
C ARG A 56 0.12 -15.57 -3.28
N ILE A 57 -0.83 -14.75 -2.81
CA ILE A 57 -0.65 -13.90 -1.64
C ILE A 57 -1.09 -14.65 -0.39
N GLY A 58 -0.24 -14.69 0.62
CA GLY A 58 -0.46 -15.48 1.84
C GLY A 58 -1.37 -14.86 2.87
N VAL A 59 -2.00 -13.70 2.57
CA VAL A 59 -2.98 -13.02 3.44
C VAL A 59 -4.24 -12.75 2.62
N PRO A 60 -5.39 -12.45 3.26
CA PRO A 60 -6.62 -12.14 2.52
C PRO A 60 -6.44 -10.99 1.54
N VAL A 61 -7.07 -11.11 0.37
CA VAL A 61 -7.08 -10.08 -0.67
C VAL A 61 -8.47 -9.47 -0.73
N ASN A 62 -8.54 -8.14 -0.68
CA ASN A 62 -9.79 -7.37 -0.73
C ASN A 62 -10.79 -7.70 0.40
N THR A 63 -10.29 -8.25 1.50
CA THR A 63 -11.07 -8.53 2.70
C THR A 63 -10.39 -7.83 3.87
N LEU A 64 -11.11 -6.94 4.55
CA LEU A 64 -10.57 -6.24 5.71
C LEU A 64 -10.65 -7.10 6.96
N PRO A 65 -9.60 -7.10 7.81
CA PRO A 65 -9.71 -7.72 9.13
C PRO A 65 -10.68 -6.94 10.01
N LYS A 66 -11.10 -7.53 11.10
CA LYS A 66 -11.94 -6.83 12.07
C LYS A 66 -11.17 -5.69 12.72
N GLY A 67 -11.76 -4.51 12.76
CA GLY A 67 -11.16 -3.33 13.38
C GLY A 67 -11.91 -2.07 13.00
N GLU A 68 -11.65 -1.00 13.74
CA GLU A 68 -12.29 0.30 13.52
C GLU A 68 -11.43 1.21 12.65
N SER A 69 -10.13 1.00 12.68
CA SER A 69 -9.16 1.87 12.04
C SER A 69 -8.10 1.03 11.34
N PHE A 70 -7.70 1.45 10.15
CA PHE A 70 -6.72 0.73 9.34
C PHE A 70 -5.61 1.68 8.88
N LEU A 71 -4.36 1.23 9.01
CA LEU A 71 -3.20 1.90 8.43
C LEU A 71 -2.94 1.28 7.07
N LEU A 72 -3.25 2.03 6.01
CA LEU A 72 -3.01 1.60 4.64
C LEU A 72 -1.63 2.04 4.21
N LEU A 73 -0.85 1.09 3.70
CA LEU A 73 0.53 1.33 3.24
C LEU A 73 0.62 0.98 1.75
N ASN A 74 1.23 1.86 0.97
CA ASN A 74 1.41 1.61 -0.46
C ASN A 74 2.30 0.39 -0.69
N SER A 75 1.87 -0.53 -1.55
CA SER A 75 2.62 -1.75 -1.86
C SER A 75 4.01 -1.50 -2.46
N ARG A 76 4.24 -0.30 -3.01
CA ARG A 76 5.53 0.10 -3.57
C ARG A 76 6.52 0.61 -2.52
N LEU A 77 6.12 0.73 -1.25
CA LEU A 77 7.02 1.12 -0.18
C LEU A 77 8.10 0.06 0.03
N LEU A 78 9.34 0.48 0.00
CA LEU A 78 10.48 -0.37 0.34
C LEU A 78 10.68 -0.43 1.85
N GLU A 79 10.27 0.63 2.55
CA GLU A 79 10.34 0.73 4.00
C GLU A 79 9.21 1.62 4.50
N GLU A 80 8.62 1.29 5.66
CA GLU A 80 7.58 2.08 6.27
C GLU A 80 8.15 3.41 6.79
N PRO A 81 7.60 4.58 6.38
CA PRO A 81 8.03 5.86 6.94
C PRO A 81 7.71 5.94 8.42
N ALA A 82 8.62 6.51 9.21
CA ALA A 82 8.42 6.65 10.65
C ALA A 82 7.15 7.44 10.99
N THR A 83 6.77 8.40 10.15
CA THR A 83 5.58 9.24 10.35
C THR A 83 4.27 8.51 10.07
N ALA A 84 4.30 7.37 9.37
CA ALA A 84 3.07 6.63 9.04
C ALA A 84 2.31 6.19 10.28
N ARG A 85 3.01 5.77 11.33
CA ARG A 85 2.39 5.31 12.58
C ARG A 85 1.69 6.41 13.37
N LYS A 86 2.00 7.66 13.06
CA LYS A 86 1.42 8.85 13.73
C LYS A 86 0.15 9.35 13.05
N LEU A 87 -0.22 8.77 11.91
CA LEU A 87 -1.43 9.15 11.19
C LEU A 87 -2.67 8.87 12.03
N ARG A 88 -3.59 9.82 12.01
CA ARG A 88 -4.91 9.68 12.61
C ARG A 88 -5.93 9.39 11.51
N ASP A 89 -7.11 8.91 11.91
CA ASP A 89 -8.20 8.64 10.98
C ASP A 89 -8.48 9.85 10.08
N GLY A 90 -8.52 9.63 8.78
CA GLY A 90 -8.72 10.68 7.79
C GLY A 90 -7.46 11.42 7.36
N GLN A 91 -6.28 11.00 7.80
CA GLN A 91 -5.00 11.60 7.40
C GLN A 91 -4.23 10.70 6.46
N ALA A 92 -3.45 11.29 5.56
CA ALA A 92 -2.60 10.57 4.61
C ALA A 92 -1.26 11.26 4.40
N LEU A 93 -0.25 10.47 4.04
CA LEU A 93 1.04 10.95 3.55
C LEU A 93 1.05 10.81 2.03
N VAL A 94 1.56 11.83 1.35
CA VAL A 94 1.64 11.90 -0.11
C VAL A 94 3.10 12.02 -0.51
N ASP A 95 3.52 11.24 -1.52
CA ASP A 95 4.90 11.27 -2.02
C ASP A 95 5.19 12.64 -2.66
N ALA A 96 6.31 13.25 -2.23
CA ALA A 96 6.73 14.55 -2.75
C ALA A 96 7.10 14.50 -4.24
N GLU A 97 7.52 13.34 -4.73
CA GLU A 97 8.00 13.20 -6.12
C GLU A 97 6.86 13.04 -7.13
N ASP A 98 5.90 12.15 -6.86
CA ASP A 98 4.85 11.83 -7.86
C ASP A 98 3.41 12.06 -7.38
N GLY A 99 3.22 12.49 -6.14
CA GLY A 99 1.89 12.75 -5.59
C GLY A 99 1.10 11.50 -5.21
N SER A 100 1.69 10.33 -5.28
CA SER A 100 1.02 9.08 -4.89
C SER A 100 0.77 9.06 -3.38
N ILE A 101 -0.32 8.42 -2.95
CA ILE A 101 -0.56 8.21 -1.52
C ILE A 101 0.42 7.14 -1.02
N VAL A 102 1.23 7.52 -0.05
CA VAL A 102 2.23 6.65 0.58
C VAL A 102 1.59 5.80 1.66
N ALA A 103 0.82 6.44 2.51
CA ALA A 103 0.13 5.80 3.63
C ALA A 103 -1.10 6.62 4.00
N ALA A 104 -2.10 5.97 4.58
CA ALA A 104 -3.30 6.65 5.06
C ALA A 104 -3.90 5.87 6.23
N CYS A 105 -4.52 6.59 7.16
CA CYS A 105 -5.29 5.98 8.23
C CYS A 105 -6.77 6.20 7.95
N LEU A 106 -7.52 5.11 7.76
CA LEU A 106 -8.92 5.15 7.36
C LEU A 106 -9.78 4.21 8.18
N GLY A 107 -11.07 4.55 8.32
CA GLY A 107 -12.08 3.64 8.83
C GLY A 107 -12.44 2.58 7.77
N ALA A 108 -13.28 1.61 8.16
CA ALA A 108 -13.59 0.46 7.30
C ALA A 108 -14.22 0.83 5.95
N ASP A 109 -15.22 1.73 5.96
CA ASP A 109 -15.92 2.09 4.72
C ASP A 109 -15.00 2.81 3.73
N ALA A 110 -14.19 3.75 4.23
CA ALA A 110 -13.23 4.47 3.41
C ALA A 110 -12.15 3.53 2.87
N ALA A 111 -11.69 2.58 3.69
CA ALA A 111 -10.70 1.60 3.27
C ALA A 111 -11.23 0.70 2.15
N ARG A 112 -12.49 0.26 2.23
CA ARG A 112 -13.10 -0.55 1.16
C ARG A 112 -13.16 0.19 -0.16
N ALA A 113 -13.42 1.50 -0.13
CA ALA A 113 -13.48 2.31 -1.35
C ALA A 113 -12.13 2.37 -2.09
N VAL A 114 -11.03 2.18 -1.39
CA VAL A 114 -9.68 2.17 -1.98
C VAL A 114 -9.51 1.02 -2.99
N ILE A 115 -10.25 -0.09 -2.81
CA ILE A 115 -10.24 -1.20 -3.77
C ILE A 115 -10.64 -0.71 -5.16
N ASP A 116 -11.58 0.25 -5.23
CA ASP A 116 -12.04 0.85 -6.48
C ASP A 116 -11.26 2.11 -6.85
N GLY A 117 -10.15 2.38 -6.16
CA GLY A 117 -9.32 3.55 -6.42
C GLY A 117 -9.91 4.86 -5.90
N ARG A 118 -10.89 4.80 -5.01
CA ARG A 118 -11.55 5.99 -4.46
C ARG A 118 -11.05 6.31 -3.06
N TRP A 119 -10.59 7.55 -2.90
CA TRP A 119 -10.13 8.11 -1.63
C TRP A 119 -11.14 9.13 -1.12
N PRO A 120 -11.27 9.31 0.23
CA PRO A 120 -12.18 10.31 0.76
C PRO A 120 -11.83 11.73 0.29
N ASP A 121 -12.84 12.52 -0.08
CA ASP A 121 -12.63 13.92 -0.48
C ASP A 121 -12.07 14.77 0.66
N ALA A 122 -12.46 14.46 1.88
CA ALA A 122 -12.02 15.19 3.08
C ALA A 122 -10.66 14.71 3.63
N LEU A 123 -9.97 13.83 2.90
CA LEU A 123 -8.67 13.29 3.33
C LEU A 123 -7.65 14.41 3.50
N GLN A 124 -7.07 14.51 4.70
CA GLN A 124 -6.02 15.47 4.99
C GLN A 124 -4.69 14.91 4.52
N ARG A 125 -4.10 15.56 3.51
CA ARG A 125 -2.86 15.11 2.87
C ARG A 125 -1.67 15.92 3.36
N GLU A 126 -0.61 15.23 3.76
CA GLU A 126 0.66 15.82 4.15
C GLU A 126 1.76 15.25 3.27
N THR A 127 2.64 16.12 2.76
CA THR A 127 3.73 15.69 1.88
C THR A 127 4.81 14.95 2.67
N CYS A 128 5.21 13.79 2.15
CA CYS A 128 6.28 12.96 2.71
C CYS A 128 7.49 13.04 1.79
N VAL A 129 8.61 13.57 2.29
CA VAL A 129 9.84 13.75 1.50
C VAL A 129 10.81 12.60 1.66
N ASP A 130 10.62 11.75 2.66
CA ASP A 130 11.52 10.66 2.99
C ASP A 130 10.97 9.26 2.65
N ALA A 131 9.92 9.21 1.83
CA ALA A 131 9.33 7.93 1.42
C ALA A 131 10.25 7.19 0.46
N LEU A 132 10.58 5.94 0.82
CA LEU A 132 11.34 5.05 -0.06
C LEU A 132 10.35 4.21 -0.86
N MET A 133 9.94 4.75 -2.03
CA MET A 133 8.97 4.12 -2.92
C MET A 133 9.66 3.45 -4.11
N LEU A 134 9.18 2.26 -4.45
CA LEU A 134 9.59 1.60 -5.69
C LEU A 134 8.88 2.28 -6.86
N ARG A 135 9.60 3.06 -7.66
CA ARG A 135 9.07 3.79 -8.80
C ARG A 135 9.47 3.17 -10.12
N ARG A 136 10.64 2.52 -10.14
CA ARG A 136 11.23 1.89 -11.33
C ARG A 136 11.89 0.58 -10.92
N PRO A 137 12.06 -0.38 -11.86
CA PRO A 137 12.68 -1.67 -11.52
C PRO A 137 14.05 -1.57 -10.84
N TRP A 138 14.87 -0.60 -11.25
CA TRP A 138 16.21 -0.45 -10.70
C TRP A 138 16.26 0.13 -9.29
N ASP A 139 15.14 0.64 -8.76
CA ASP A 139 15.08 1.09 -7.38
C ASP A 139 15.34 -0.06 -6.39
N LEU A 140 15.07 -1.31 -6.80
CA LEU A 140 15.40 -2.48 -5.99
C LEU A 140 16.91 -2.64 -5.77
N LEU A 141 17.72 -2.17 -6.70
CA LEU A 141 19.16 -2.28 -6.63
C LEU A 141 19.81 -1.21 -5.74
N ALA A 142 19.06 -0.17 -5.41
CA ALA A 142 19.54 0.94 -4.58
C ALA A 142 19.46 0.66 -3.09
N ASN A 143 18.88 -0.47 -2.70
CA ASN A 143 18.68 -0.84 -1.29
C ASN A 143 19.53 -2.01 -0.86
#